data_0675c7e5a6dd20444344c6d50d6530ad
#
_entry.id   0675c7e5a6dd20444344c6d50d6530ad
#
_cell.length_a   1.000
_cell.length_b   1.000
_cell.length_c   1.000
_cell.angle_alpha   90.00
_cell.angle_beta   90.00
_cell.angle_gamma   90.00
#
_symmetry.space_group_name_H-M   'P 1'
#
loop_
_entity.id
_entity.type
_entity.pdbx_description
1 polymer ?
#
loop_
_entity_poly.entity_id
_entity_poly.type
_entity_poly.pdbx_seq_one_letter_code
_entity_poly.pdbx_strand_id
1 'polypeptide(L)'
;MCIRDRINAIKKEYYSLIIVNYANPDMLGHTGNFEATVKAMEIVDIHIGQLMEAVSKVRGTLIITADHGNAEYMYDNKGEPHTAHTTNLVPFILLEGEKNKIVGHGGNVKLKSKGSLADIAPTILDILKLSKPKEMDGQSLIQPVNYEMRVE
;
A
#
# COMPACT_ATOMS: atom_id res chain seq x y z
N MET A 1 11.08 14.14 -4.91
CA MET A 1 11.60 13.86 -3.54
C MET A 1 12.46 12.60 -3.58
N CYS A 2 13.68 12.64 -3.04
CA CYS A 2 14.63 11.53 -3.07
C CYS A 2 14.20 10.41 -2.08
N ILE A 3 14.50 9.15 -2.37
CA ILE A 3 14.24 8.02 -1.43
C ILE A 3 14.88 8.27 -0.06
N ARG A 4 16.04 8.92 -0.02
CA ARG A 4 16.74 9.29 1.21
C ARG A 4 15.89 10.18 2.13
N ASP A 5 15.15 11.13 1.56
CA ASP A 5 14.30 12.05 2.34
C ASP A 5 13.14 11.31 2.99
N ARG A 6 12.58 10.33 2.27
CA ARG A 6 11.50 9.46 2.78
C ARG A 6 11.99 8.60 3.94
N ILE A 7 13.15 7.95 3.78
CA ILE A 7 13.79 7.16 4.84
C ILE A 7 14.11 8.04 6.06
N ASN A 8 14.61 9.25 5.85
CA ASN A 8 14.87 10.18 6.94
C ASN A 8 13.60 10.61 7.67
N ALA A 9 12.50 10.82 6.95
CA ALA A 9 11.21 11.13 7.55
C ALA A 9 10.70 9.98 8.43
N ILE A 10 10.82 8.73 7.96
CA ILE A 10 10.48 7.52 8.72
C ILE A 10 11.32 7.42 10.00
N LYS A 11 12.63 7.57 9.88
CA LYS A 11 13.56 7.46 11.03
C LYS A 11 13.36 8.50 12.12
N LYS A 12 12.77 9.65 11.78
CA LYS A 12 12.48 10.72 12.78
C LYS A 12 11.31 10.38 13.69
N GLU A 13 10.44 9.44 13.31
CA GLU A 13 9.23 9.05 14.04
C GLU A 13 8.34 10.24 14.47
N TYR A 14 8.41 11.34 13.72
CA TYR A 14 7.69 12.58 14.02
C TYR A 14 6.28 12.58 13.41
N TYR A 15 6.12 11.94 12.25
CA TYR A 15 4.86 11.95 11.49
C TYR A 15 4.01 10.72 11.84
N SER A 16 2.73 10.96 12.13
CA SER A 16 1.76 9.87 12.32
C SER A 16 1.36 9.19 11.00
N LEU A 17 1.46 9.92 9.89
CA LEU A 17 1.16 9.42 8.54
C LEU A 17 2.12 10.04 7.53
N ILE A 18 2.69 9.21 6.67
CA ILE A 18 3.50 9.62 5.51
C ILE A 18 2.89 9.00 4.28
N ILE A 19 2.48 9.83 3.31
CA ILE A 19 1.97 9.37 2.02
C ILE A 19 3.02 9.64 0.95
N VAL A 20 3.31 8.63 0.14
CA VAL A 20 4.29 8.70 -0.94
C VAL A 20 3.65 8.23 -2.22
N ASN A 21 3.70 9.06 -3.27
CA ASN A 21 3.31 8.68 -4.61
C ASN A 21 4.55 8.39 -5.47
N TYR A 22 4.54 7.24 -6.17
CA TYR A 22 5.49 6.84 -7.20
C TYR A 22 4.81 6.91 -8.57
N ALA A 23 4.78 8.11 -9.18
CA ALA A 23 4.10 8.33 -10.45
C ALA A 23 4.80 7.72 -11.66
N ASN A 24 6.05 7.27 -11.52
CA ASN A 24 6.85 6.80 -12.67
C ASN A 24 6.23 5.61 -13.43
N PRO A 25 5.67 4.57 -12.78
CA PRO A 25 5.04 3.46 -13.50
C PRO A 25 3.89 3.92 -14.39
N ASP A 26 3.01 4.77 -13.85
CA ASP A 26 1.88 5.32 -14.59
C ASP A 26 2.34 6.21 -15.76
N MET A 27 3.24 7.16 -15.48
CA MET A 27 3.75 8.07 -16.50
C MET A 27 4.41 7.33 -17.68
N LEU A 28 5.16 6.26 -17.40
CA LEU A 28 5.80 5.45 -18.44
C LEU A 28 4.84 4.48 -19.11
N GLY A 29 3.86 3.97 -18.36
CA GLY A 29 2.77 3.17 -18.91
C GLY A 29 2.01 3.91 -20.01
N HIS A 30 1.73 5.19 -19.81
CA HIS A 30 1.10 6.06 -20.81
C HIS A 30 1.92 6.24 -22.09
N THR A 31 3.22 6.01 -22.07
CA THR A 31 4.05 6.07 -23.30
C THR A 31 3.94 4.84 -24.18
N GLY A 32 3.40 3.73 -23.67
CA GLY A 32 3.42 2.42 -24.36
C GLY A 32 4.82 1.79 -24.46
N ASN A 33 5.84 2.39 -23.81
CA ASN A 33 7.21 1.86 -23.83
C ASN A 33 7.37 0.80 -22.73
N PHE A 34 7.23 -0.46 -23.11
CA PHE A 34 7.28 -1.59 -22.18
C PHE A 34 8.61 -1.68 -21.41
N GLU A 35 9.75 -1.56 -22.11
CA GLU A 35 11.07 -1.68 -21.46
C GLU A 35 11.30 -0.57 -20.43
N ALA A 36 10.91 0.66 -20.76
CA ALA A 36 11.01 1.78 -19.82
C ALA A 36 10.09 1.58 -18.61
N THR A 37 8.90 1.05 -18.81
CA THR A 37 7.94 0.77 -17.73
C THR A 37 8.46 -0.34 -16.82
N VAL A 38 9.01 -1.45 -17.37
CA VAL A 38 9.65 -2.51 -16.59
C VAL A 38 10.77 -1.93 -15.73
N LYS A 39 11.65 -1.11 -16.32
CA LYS A 39 12.75 -0.47 -15.58
C LYS A 39 12.28 0.46 -14.46
N ALA A 40 11.17 1.17 -14.68
CA ALA A 40 10.57 1.98 -13.63
C ALA A 40 10.06 1.11 -12.47
N MET A 41 9.41 -0.01 -12.76
CA MET A 41 8.92 -0.94 -11.75
C MET A 41 10.07 -1.56 -10.96
N GLU A 42 11.18 -1.96 -11.59
CA GLU A 42 12.38 -2.45 -10.91
C GLU A 42 12.93 -1.41 -9.92
N ILE A 43 12.97 -0.14 -10.30
CA ILE A 43 13.43 0.95 -9.42
C ILE A 43 12.45 1.17 -8.26
N VAL A 44 11.15 1.11 -8.51
CA VAL A 44 10.12 1.23 -7.47
C VAL A 44 10.25 0.06 -6.49
N ASP A 45 10.46 -1.16 -6.96
CA ASP A 45 10.65 -2.34 -6.12
C ASP A 45 11.87 -2.19 -5.19
N ILE A 46 13.01 -1.74 -5.72
CA ILE A 46 14.20 -1.42 -4.92
C ILE A 46 13.88 -0.38 -3.83
N HIS A 47 13.15 0.68 -4.18
CA HIS A 47 12.79 1.71 -3.22
C HIS A 47 11.82 1.19 -2.14
N ILE A 48 10.86 0.36 -2.53
CA ILE A 48 9.94 -0.30 -1.59
C ILE A 48 10.73 -1.16 -0.61
N GLY A 49 11.69 -1.97 -1.07
CA GLY A 49 12.58 -2.75 -0.20
C GLY A 49 13.30 -1.88 0.82
N GLN A 50 13.83 -0.73 0.41
CA GLN A 50 14.47 0.23 1.33
C GLN A 50 13.50 0.84 2.35
N LEU A 51 12.25 1.12 1.95
CA LEU A 51 11.21 1.61 2.85
C LEU A 51 10.79 0.53 3.86
N MET A 52 10.63 -0.71 3.41
CA MET A 52 10.33 -1.87 4.27
C MET A 52 11.40 -2.02 5.35
N GLU A 53 12.68 -1.96 4.97
CA GLU A 53 13.79 -2.02 5.92
C GLU A 53 13.78 -0.84 6.91
N ALA A 54 13.46 0.38 6.45
CA ALA A 54 13.38 1.55 7.32
C ALA A 54 12.20 1.44 8.30
N VAL A 55 11.02 1.00 7.83
CA VAL A 55 9.82 0.84 8.65
C VAL A 55 9.98 -0.30 9.67
N SER A 56 10.67 -1.39 9.32
CA SER A 56 10.92 -2.50 10.26
C SER A 56 11.73 -2.09 11.49
N LYS A 57 12.59 -1.07 11.35
CA LYS A 57 13.46 -0.57 12.42
C LYS A 57 12.79 0.40 13.39
N VAL A 58 11.61 0.92 13.03
CA VAL A 58 10.83 1.87 13.81
C VAL A 58 9.46 1.28 14.18
N ARG A 59 8.66 2.03 14.95
CA ARG A 59 7.27 1.66 15.23
C ARG A 59 6.36 2.10 14.09
N GLY A 60 6.50 1.45 12.93
CA GLY A 60 5.75 1.81 11.73
C GLY A 60 4.96 0.65 11.15
N THR A 61 3.98 1.00 10.35
CA THR A 61 3.25 0.10 9.46
C THR A 61 3.37 0.63 8.05
N LEU A 62 3.65 -0.21 7.07
CA LEU A 62 3.72 0.16 5.67
C LEU A 62 2.52 -0.43 4.93
N ILE A 63 1.81 0.43 4.20
CA ILE A 63 0.78 0.03 3.23
C ILE A 63 1.32 0.33 1.84
N ILE A 64 1.19 -0.63 0.93
CA ILE A 64 1.53 -0.49 -0.49
C ILE A 64 0.28 -0.79 -1.29
N THR A 65 -0.10 0.14 -2.15
CA THR A 65 -1.27 0.00 -3.04
C THR A 65 -1.08 0.85 -4.29
N ALA A 66 -2.04 0.83 -5.19
CA ALA A 66 -2.13 1.74 -6.32
C ALA A 66 -3.54 2.37 -6.37
N ASP A 67 -3.66 3.51 -7.04
CA ASP A 67 -4.92 4.23 -7.23
C ASP A 67 -5.70 3.74 -8.47
N HIS A 68 -5.03 3.09 -9.41
CA HIS A 68 -5.60 2.43 -10.60
C HIS A 68 -4.59 1.45 -11.21
N GLY A 69 -5.04 0.67 -12.17
CA GLY A 69 -4.18 -0.15 -13.02
C GLY A 69 -3.73 0.63 -14.26
N ASN A 70 -2.55 0.31 -14.76
CA ASN A 70 -1.96 0.81 -16.00
C ASN A 70 -0.83 -0.13 -16.47
N ALA A 71 0.29 -0.15 -15.74
CA ALA A 71 1.51 -0.85 -16.12
C ALA A 71 1.37 -2.38 -16.18
N GLU A 72 0.35 -2.96 -15.57
CA GLU A 72 0.06 -4.41 -15.63
C GLU A 72 -0.56 -4.85 -16.98
N TYR A 73 -0.98 -3.88 -17.80
CA TYR A 73 -1.64 -4.15 -19.08
C TYR A 73 -1.09 -3.24 -20.17
N MET A 74 0.10 -3.58 -20.68
CA MET A 74 0.85 -2.76 -21.64
C MET A 74 0.51 -3.04 -23.10
N TYR A 75 -0.15 -4.16 -23.40
CA TYR A 75 -0.56 -4.55 -24.74
C TYR A 75 -2.01 -5.00 -24.75
N ASP A 76 -2.74 -4.62 -25.77
CA ASP A 76 -4.09 -5.08 -25.99
C ASP A 76 -4.13 -6.52 -26.59
N ASN A 77 -5.33 -7.05 -26.83
CA ASN A 77 -5.53 -8.38 -27.38
C ASN A 77 -5.04 -8.53 -28.83
N LYS A 78 -4.67 -7.43 -29.49
CA LYS A 78 -4.10 -7.43 -30.86
C LYS A 78 -2.59 -7.28 -30.81
N GLY A 79 -1.99 -7.13 -29.65
CA GLY A 79 -0.56 -6.89 -29.47
C GLY A 79 -0.14 -5.42 -29.68
N GLU A 80 -1.11 -4.50 -29.77
CA GLU A 80 -0.84 -3.06 -29.87
C GLU A 80 -0.62 -2.45 -28.48
N PRO A 81 0.23 -1.41 -28.37
CA PRO A 81 0.47 -0.75 -27.10
C PRO A 81 -0.82 -0.20 -26.47
N HIS A 82 -1.10 -0.58 -25.23
CA HIS A 82 -2.18 -0.06 -24.42
C HIS A 82 -1.63 1.01 -23.48
N THR A 83 -2.15 2.23 -23.56
CA THR A 83 -1.62 3.41 -22.86
C THR A 83 -2.65 4.06 -21.93
N ALA A 84 -3.78 3.41 -21.68
CA ALA A 84 -4.85 3.94 -20.82
C ALA A 84 -4.84 3.23 -19.45
N HIS A 85 -5.52 3.85 -18.47
CA HIS A 85 -5.78 3.19 -17.20
C HIS A 85 -6.70 1.99 -17.38
N THR A 86 -6.57 1.02 -16.47
CA THR A 86 -7.45 -0.15 -16.42
C THR A 86 -8.29 -0.14 -15.16
N THR A 87 -9.36 -0.93 -15.18
CA THR A 87 -10.18 -1.23 -14.00
C THR A 87 -9.77 -2.52 -13.30
N ASN A 88 -8.57 -3.02 -13.60
CA ASN A 88 -8.02 -4.19 -12.96
C ASN A 88 -7.85 -3.96 -11.45
N LEU A 89 -7.94 -5.04 -10.68
CA LEU A 89 -7.72 -4.97 -9.25
C LEU A 89 -6.27 -4.58 -8.96
N VAL A 90 -6.09 -3.63 -8.04
CA VAL A 90 -4.79 -3.21 -7.55
C VAL A 90 -4.42 -3.97 -6.28
N PRO A 91 -3.12 -4.17 -6.00
CA PRO A 91 -2.69 -4.83 -4.78
C PRO A 91 -2.97 -3.98 -3.55
N PHE A 92 -3.20 -4.62 -2.42
CA PHE A 92 -3.15 -4.02 -1.09
C PHE A 92 -2.26 -4.89 -0.21
N ILE A 93 -1.09 -4.37 0.14
CA ILE A 93 -0.08 -5.07 0.94
C ILE A 93 0.09 -4.30 2.24
N LEU A 94 0.03 -5.00 3.38
CA LEU A 94 0.23 -4.42 4.70
C LEU A 94 1.39 -5.13 5.39
N LEU A 95 2.34 -4.35 5.87
CA LEU A 95 3.52 -4.81 6.59
C LEU A 95 3.58 -4.14 7.94
N GLU A 96 3.65 -4.93 9.00
CA GLU A 96 3.88 -4.44 10.35
C GLU A 96 5.38 -4.41 10.65
N GLY A 97 5.86 -3.33 11.25
CA GLY A 97 7.22 -3.27 11.78
C GLY A 97 7.39 -4.26 12.94
N GLU A 98 8.61 -4.73 13.18
CA GLU A 98 8.92 -5.70 14.25
C GLU A 98 8.52 -5.19 15.64
N LYS A 99 8.63 -3.87 15.85
CA LYS A 99 8.36 -3.21 17.13
C LYS A 99 6.93 -2.69 17.28
N ASN A 100 6.13 -2.77 16.22
CA ASN A 100 4.76 -2.24 16.24
C ASN A 100 3.80 -3.23 15.60
N LYS A 101 3.19 -4.04 16.44
CA LYS A 101 2.09 -4.89 16.01
C LYS A 101 0.78 -4.12 16.09
N ILE A 102 -0.06 -4.26 15.08
CA ILE A 102 -1.39 -3.64 15.10
C ILE A 102 -2.14 -4.15 16.33
N VAL A 103 -2.54 -3.22 17.17
CA VAL A 103 -3.15 -3.55 18.48
C VAL A 103 -4.38 -4.44 18.31
N GLY A 104 -4.41 -5.52 19.05
CA GLY A 104 -5.49 -6.51 19.01
C GLY A 104 -5.27 -7.68 18.06
N HIS A 105 -4.21 -7.68 17.25
CA HIS A 105 -3.97 -8.71 16.23
C HIS A 105 -2.75 -9.63 16.52
N GLY A 106 -2.03 -9.37 17.61
CA GLY A 106 -0.92 -10.24 18.05
C GLY A 106 0.18 -10.45 17.00
N GLY A 107 0.28 -9.55 15.99
CA GLY A 107 1.20 -9.66 14.87
C GLY A 107 0.71 -10.56 13.73
N ASN A 108 -0.54 -11.00 13.75
CA ASN A 108 -1.17 -11.80 12.69
C ASN A 108 -2.40 -11.09 12.15
N VAL A 109 -2.20 -9.93 11.52
CA VAL A 109 -3.30 -9.22 10.87
C VAL A 109 -3.83 -10.04 9.71
N LYS A 110 -5.14 -10.31 9.73
CA LYS A 110 -5.85 -10.89 8.59
C LYS A 110 -6.55 -9.78 7.83
N LEU A 111 -6.34 -9.77 6.52
CA LEU A 111 -7.02 -8.84 5.62
C LEU A 111 -8.25 -9.49 4.99
N LYS A 112 -9.23 -8.68 4.64
CA LYS A 112 -10.33 -9.08 3.77
C LYS A 112 -9.76 -9.46 2.40
N SER A 113 -10.33 -10.45 1.75
CA SER A 113 -9.85 -10.95 0.45
C SER A 113 -10.15 -9.99 -0.71
N LYS A 114 -11.09 -9.07 -0.52
CA LYS A 114 -11.48 -8.04 -1.50
C LYS A 114 -11.85 -6.76 -0.78
N GLY A 115 -11.65 -5.64 -1.46
CA GLY A 115 -12.03 -4.32 -1.01
C GLY A 115 -12.09 -3.34 -2.18
N SER A 116 -12.19 -2.08 -1.85
CA SER A 116 -12.20 -0.96 -2.78
C SER A 116 -11.19 0.10 -2.34
N LEU A 117 -10.87 1.04 -3.22
CA LEU A 117 -10.00 2.18 -2.87
C LEU A 117 -10.59 3.02 -1.73
N ALA A 118 -11.92 3.04 -1.59
CA ALA A 118 -12.61 3.73 -0.49
C ALA A 118 -12.28 3.14 0.90
N ASP A 119 -11.77 1.91 0.96
CA ASP A 119 -11.44 1.20 2.20
C ASP A 119 -10.04 1.55 2.75
N ILE A 120 -9.19 2.19 1.95
CA ILE A 120 -7.80 2.52 2.33
C ILE A 120 -7.78 3.49 3.50
N ALA A 121 -8.50 4.62 3.40
CA ALA A 121 -8.53 5.61 4.47
C ALA A 121 -9.15 5.06 5.76
N PRO A 122 -10.30 4.34 5.76
CA PRO A 122 -10.81 3.64 6.93
C PRO A 122 -9.82 2.66 7.55
N THR A 123 -9.03 1.95 6.73
CA THR A 123 -7.99 1.02 7.22
C THR A 123 -6.87 1.77 7.94
N ILE A 124 -6.43 2.91 7.40
CA ILE A 124 -5.43 3.77 8.04
C ILE A 124 -5.95 4.29 9.38
N LEU A 125 -7.19 4.77 9.44
CA LEU A 125 -7.82 5.25 10.68
C LEU A 125 -7.90 4.13 11.74
N ASP A 126 -8.23 2.92 11.32
CA ASP A 126 -8.27 1.75 12.22
C ASP A 126 -6.89 1.43 12.79
N ILE A 127 -5.83 1.46 11.97
CA ILE A 127 -4.44 1.28 12.43
C ILE A 127 -4.04 2.36 13.43
N LEU A 128 -4.41 3.61 13.16
CA LEU A 128 -4.12 4.76 14.02
C LEU A 128 -5.05 4.86 15.26
N LYS A 129 -6.05 3.95 15.38
CA LYS A 129 -7.07 3.97 16.44
C LYS A 129 -7.87 5.27 16.48
N LEU A 130 -8.14 5.83 15.32
CA LEU A 130 -8.98 7.01 15.14
C LEU A 130 -10.38 6.61 14.69
N SER A 131 -11.38 7.36 15.14
CA SER A 131 -12.77 7.13 14.73
C SER A 131 -12.95 7.45 13.26
N LYS A 132 -13.62 6.57 12.53
CA LYS A 132 -14.01 6.80 11.14
C LYS A 132 -15.14 7.82 11.08
N PRO A 133 -15.03 8.91 10.29
CA PRO A 133 -16.13 9.83 10.03
C PRO A 133 -17.34 9.13 9.41
N LYS A 134 -18.54 9.63 9.69
CA LYS A 134 -19.79 9.05 9.15
C LYS A 134 -19.94 9.19 7.63
N GLU A 135 -19.28 10.19 7.08
CA GLU A 135 -19.25 10.51 5.65
C GLU A 135 -18.37 9.54 4.85
N MET A 136 -17.55 8.72 5.50
CA MET A 136 -16.78 7.67 4.83
C MET A 136 -17.60 6.40 4.69
N ASP A 137 -17.91 6.00 3.45
CA ASP A 137 -18.68 4.77 3.15
C ASP A 137 -17.82 3.50 3.27
N GLY A 138 -16.52 3.59 3.01
CA GLY A 138 -15.57 2.48 3.09
C GLY A 138 -15.41 1.92 4.50
N GLN A 139 -14.81 0.74 4.58
CA GLN A 139 -14.57 0.00 5.83
C GLN A 139 -13.14 -0.48 5.91
N SER A 140 -12.61 -0.64 7.13
CA SER A 140 -11.27 -1.24 7.32
C SER A 140 -11.17 -2.59 6.60
N LEU A 141 -10.05 -2.79 5.89
CA LEU A 141 -9.67 -4.06 5.27
C LEU A 141 -9.13 -5.06 6.30
N ILE A 142 -8.85 -4.63 7.51
CA ILE A 142 -8.42 -5.49 8.60
C ILE A 142 -9.64 -6.24 9.12
N GLN A 143 -9.53 -7.58 9.20
CA GLN A 143 -10.59 -8.39 9.79
C GLN A 143 -10.56 -8.21 11.32
N PRO A 144 -11.73 -8.09 11.96
CA PRO A 144 -11.78 -8.07 13.41
C PRO A 144 -11.24 -9.38 13.98
N VAL A 145 -10.53 -9.27 15.11
CA VAL A 145 -10.07 -10.48 15.84
C VAL A 145 -11.27 -11.09 16.52
N ASN A 146 -11.70 -12.26 16.06
CA ASN A 146 -12.63 -13.09 16.81
C ASN A 146 -11.85 -13.73 17.96
N TYR A 147 -11.96 -13.15 19.15
CA TYR A 147 -11.59 -13.86 20.37
C TYR A 147 -12.64 -14.95 20.58
N GLU A 148 -12.40 -16.17 20.08
CA GLU A 148 -13.08 -17.34 20.63
C GLU A 148 -12.63 -17.42 22.10
N MET A 149 -13.52 -17.05 23.01
CA MET A 149 -13.34 -17.35 24.42
C MET A 149 -13.28 -18.87 24.53
N ARG A 150 -12.07 -19.43 24.66
CA ARG A 150 -11.93 -20.81 25.14
C ARG A 150 -12.42 -20.77 26.58
N VAL A 151 -13.65 -21.21 26.77
CA VAL A 151 -14.17 -21.57 28.09
C VAL A 151 -13.53 -22.92 28.37
N GLU A 152 -12.52 -22.94 29.24
CA GLU A 152 -12.01 -24.16 29.87
C GLU A 152 -12.96 -24.59 30.97
#